data_16d61677cf9a9fc9c7b95968e31edb2a
#
_entry.id   16d61677cf9a9fc9c7b95968e31edb2a
#
_cell.length_a   1.000
_cell.length_b   1.000
_cell.length_c   1.000
_cell.angle_alpha   90.00
_cell.angle_beta   90.00
_cell.angle_gamma   90.00
#
_symmetry.space_group_name_H-M   'P 1'
#
loop_
_entity.id
_entity.type
_entity.pdbx_description
1 polymer ?
#
loop_
_entity_poly.entity_id
_entity_poly.type
_entity_poly.pdbx_seq_one_letter_code
_entity_poly.pdbx_strand_id
1 'polypeptide(L)'
;LSVRAAEQDVKSARADFLPSVSANLSRSSGWQERYTGFNQGRTDFNSTNSSVSLDYRILDNGQRRYSFDRVLLSQDVALLSARQTLRTTLFNVHQRFYDALRSQELFRVRNAQLKRSEELLKQAEISADPAIGAIPRRDVLQARADLLNSRASVLQAQNNVTNSLANLKAVLGWSTGELPELDSQTDPNRRPEERDLESLVNKALETRPDLVAQRKRVEQSQVALRLTKLNVGVQYSLNAQYTRTFNEDVSDRPQLVFQASMPVYDGDSRRAEVRGSELSLEAQLASLQQTERDVVAEVESAYKSYAQNGLILEASQLALQAAQENYDAASKSLQLGAGDVIDVLTAQVTLVTAETNFVQSLYDLLISEVQLDLAVGDPIPGEPVEESVGE
;
A
#
# COMPACT_ATOMS: atom_id res chain seq x y z
N LEU A 1 -9.98 1.54 -9.22
CA LEU A 1 -11.42 1.31 -9.06
C LEU A 1 -12.04 2.29 -8.05
N SER A 2 -11.43 2.50 -6.87
CA SER A 2 -11.91 3.43 -5.82
C SER A 2 -12.06 4.87 -6.33
N VAL A 3 -11.09 5.37 -7.11
CA VAL A 3 -11.17 6.71 -7.73
C VAL A 3 -12.35 6.81 -8.69
N ARG A 4 -12.55 5.81 -9.56
CA ARG A 4 -13.70 5.79 -10.49
C ARG A 4 -15.04 5.71 -9.76
N ALA A 5 -15.10 5.03 -8.62
CA ALA A 5 -16.29 5.02 -7.77
C ALA A 5 -16.57 6.43 -7.23
N ALA A 6 -15.56 7.10 -6.66
CA ALA A 6 -15.69 8.46 -6.16
C ALA A 6 -16.10 9.48 -7.25
N GLU A 7 -15.62 9.31 -8.50
CA GLU A 7 -16.09 10.11 -9.64
C GLU A 7 -17.59 9.93 -9.92
N GLN A 8 -18.13 8.70 -9.78
CA GLN A 8 -19.57 8.48 -9.94
C GLN A 8 -20.37 9.07 -8.76
N ASP A 9 -19.81 9.04 -7.53
CA ASP A 9 -20.42 9.68 -6.37
C ASP A 9 -20.55 11.20 -6.58
N VAL A 10 -19.53 11.84 -7.18
CA VAL A 10 -19.60 13.27 -7.56
C VAL A 10 -20.71 13.52 -8.60
N LYS A 11 -20.83 12.65 -9.61
CA LYS A 11 -21.92 12.77 -10.59
C LYS A 11 -23.29 12.59 -9.95
N SER A 12 -23.42 11.63 -9.03
CA SER A 12 -24.63 11.42 -8.24
C SER A 12 -24.97 12.63 -7.39
N ALA A 13 -23.98 13.18 -6.66
CA ALA A 13 -24.19 14.39 -5.85
C ALA A 13 -24.56 15.64 -6.67
N ARG A 14 -24.06 15.72 -7.93
CA ARG A 14 -24.49 16.76 -8.87
C ARG A 14 -25.96 16.60 -9.29
N ALA A 15 -26.46 15.38 -9.40
CA ALA A 15 -27.84 15.11 -9.75
C ALA A 15 -28.83 15.63 -8.69
N ASP A 16 -28.42 15.78 -7.42
CA ASP A 16 -29.27 16.38 -6.36
C ASP A 16 -29.66 17.84 -6.61
N PHE A 17 -28.98 18.53 -7.53
CA PHE A 17 -29.32 19.88 -7.97
C PHE A 17 -30.40 19.90 -9.05
N LEU A 18 -30.77 18.75 -9.61
CA LEU A 18 -31.77 18.61 -10.66
C LEU A 18 -33.09 18.09 -10.06
N PRO A 19 -34.26 18.35 -10.73
CA PRO A 19 -35.49 17.73 -10.33
C PRO A 19 -35.44 16.22 -10.56
N SER A 20 -36.00 15.44 -9.63
CA SER A 20 -36.20 14.01 -9.78
C SER A 20 -37.60 13.71 -10.28
N VAL A 21 -37.72 12.78 -11.24
CA VAL A 21 -39.00 12.30 -11.76
C VAL A 21 -39.12 10.82 -11.43
N SER A 22 -40.22 10.44 -10.80
CA SER A 22 -40.51 9.04 -10.48
C SER A 22 -41.89 8.64 -11.03
N ALA A 23 -42.01 7.41 -11.47
CA ALA A 23 -43.26 6.79 -11.87
C ALA A 23 -43.54 5.59 -10.95
N ASN A 24 -44.75 5.53 -10.44
CA ASN A 24 -45.21 4.50 -9.52
C ASN A 24 -46.50 3.84 -10.03
N LEU A 25 -46.52 2.52 -10.00
CA LEU A 25 -47.73 1.73 -10.25
C LEU A 25 -47.99 0.87 -9.01
N SER A 26 -49.15 1.06 -8.40
CA SER A 26 -49.57 0.27 -7.24
C SER A 26 -50.92 -0.32 -7.42
N ARG A 27 -51.14 -1.55 -7.00
CA ARG A 27 -52.44 -2.19 -6.93
C ARG A 27 -52.71 -2.56 -5.48
N SER A 28 -53.85 -2.08 -4.95
CA SER A 28 -54.32 -2.45 -3.62
C SER A 28 -55.70 -3.10 -3.73
N SER A 29 -55.87 -4.23 -3.07
CA SER A 29 -57.14 -4.90 -2.91
C SER A 29 -57.32 -5.29 -1.46
N GLY A 30 -58.52 -5.11 -0.96
CA GLY A 30 -58.85 -5.38 0.41
C GLY A 30 -60.33 -5.18 0.70
N TRP A 31 -60.69 -5.29 1.93
CA TRP A 31 -62.02 -5.01 2.39
C TRP A 31 -61.97 -4.04 3.58
N GLN A 32 -63.00 -3.22 3.71
CA GLN A 32 -63.14 -2.30 4.81
C GLN A 32 -64.56 -2.48 5.42
N GLU A 33 -64.63 -2.65 6.71
CA GLU A 33 -65.90 -2.60 7.44
C GLU A 33 -66.21 -1.14 7.76
N ARG A 34 -67.39 -0.67 7.35
CA ARG A 34 -67.87 0.68 7.64
C ARG A 34 -69.04 0.56 8.62
N TYR A 35 -68.90 1.17 9.76
CA TYR A 35 -69.97 1.27 10.76
C TYR A 35 -70.64 2.62 10.59
N THR A 36 -71.85 2.62 10.05
CA THR A 36 -72.70 3.82 9.90
C THR A 36 -73.96 3.60 10.75
N GLY A 37 -73.96 4.04 12.02
CA GLY A 37 -75.05 3.85 12.96
C GLY A 37 -75.34 2.37 13.22
N PHE A 38 -76.56 1.90 12.94
CA PHE A 38 -77.00 0.49 13.16
C PHE A 38 -76.65 -0.46 12.00
N ASN A 39 -76.08 0.05 10.89
CA ASN A 39 -75.76 -0.78 9.75
C ASN A 39 -74.25 -1.04 9.68
N GLN A 40 -73.93 -2.33 9.75
CA GLN A 40 -72.57 -2.83 9.48
C GLN A 40 -72.51 -3.30 8.03
N GLY A 41 -71.66 -2.65 7.23
CA GLY A 41 -71.45 -3.02 5.84
C GLY A 41 -69.99 -3.30 5.56
N ARG A 42 -69.71 -4.45 4.94
CA ARG A 42 -68.39 -4.77 4.36
C ARG A 42 -68.34 -4.21 2.95
N THR A 43 -67.34 -3.41 2.63
CA THR A 43 -67.09 -2.92 1.30
C THR A 43 -65.76 -3.44 0.83
N ASP A 44 -65.72 -4.22 -0.23
CA ASP A 44 -64.50 -4.66 -0.89
C ASP A 44 -64.00 -3.53 -1.79
N PHE A 45 -62.71 -3.25 -1.76
CA PHE A 45 -62.11 -2.29 -2.67
C PHE A 45 -60.99 -2.92 -3.47
N ASN A 46 -60.87 -2.54 -4.71
CA ASN A 46 -59.81 -2.93 -5.63
C ASN A 46 -59.46 -1.69 -6.45
N SER A 47 -58.26 -1.16 -6.20
CA SER A 47 -57.79 0.01 -6.91
C SER A 47 -56.42 -0.18 -7.50
N THR A 48 -56.20 0.27 -8.70
CA THR A 48 -54.90 0.36 -9.33
C THR A 48 -54.56 1.85 -9.50
N ASN A 49 -53.46 2.29 -8.90
CA ASN A 49 -53.02 3.66 -8.97
C ASN A 49 -51.76 3.76 -9.82
N SER A 50 -51.76 4.60 -10.81
CA SER A 50 -50.58 4.99 -11.58
C SER A 50 -50.27 6.45 -11.25
N SER A 51 -49.06 6.76 -10.83
CA SER A 51 -48.66 8.13 -10.52
C SER A 51 -47.28 8.45 -11.14
N VAL A 52 -47.16 9.69 -11.60
CA VAL A 52 -45.88 10.29 -11.97
C VAL A 52 -45.70 11.50 -11.07
N SER A 53 -44.55 11.56 -10.38
CA SER A 53 -44.19 12.69 -9.52
C SER A 53 -42.88 13.32 -9.96
N LEU A 54 -42.85 14.65 -9.87
CA LEU A 54 -41.64 15.46 -10.02
C LEU A 54 -41.39 16.16 -8.70
N ASP A 55 -40.19 15.89 -8.12
CA ASP A 55 -39.76 16.47 -6.87
C ASP A 55 -38.58 17.40 -7.10
N TYR A 56 -38.65 18.63 -6.62
CA TYR A 56 -37.59 19.61 -6.74
C TYR A 56 -37.44 20.41 -5.45
N ARG A 57 -36.23 20.36 -4.86
CA ARG A 57 -35.85 21.24 -3.75
C ARG A 57 -35.45 22.60 -4.27
N ILE A 58 -36.25 23.63 -3.95
CA ILE A 58 -36.01 25.00 -4.42
C ILE A 58 -34.92 25.66 -3.56
N LEU A 59 -35.08 25.61 -2.24
CA LEU A 59 -34.20 26.21 -1.25
C LEU A 59 -33.98 25.25 -0.10
N ASP A 60 -32.70 25.04 0.25
CA ASP A 60 -32.23 24.12 1.30
C ASP A 60 -31.14 24.74 2.19
N ASN A 61 -31.11 26.07 2.31
CA ASN A 61 -30.10 26.80 3.07
C ASN A 61 -28.63 26.44 2.70
N GLY A 62 -28.40 25.96 1.48
CA GLY A 62 -27.07 25.57 1.02
C GLY A 62 -26.66 24.13 1.37
N GLN A 63 -27.58 23.32 1.92
CA GLN A 63 -27.28 21.91 2.28
C GLN A 63 -26.73 21.10 1.11
N ARG A 64 -27.34 21.19 -0.09
CA ARG A 64 -26.86 20.50 -1.31
C ARG A 64 -25.44 20.91 -1.67
N ARG A 65 -25.11 22.21 -1.54
CA ARG A 65 -23.78 22.71 -1.84
C ARG A 65 -22.73 22.11 -0.90
N TYR A 66 -22.95 22.17 0.41
CA TYR A 66 -22.01 21.57 1.37
C TYR A 66 -21.97 20.03 1.28
N SER A 67 -23.08 19.38 0.94
CA SER A 67 -23.09 17.94 0.64
C SER A 67 -22.23 17.62 -0.57
N PHE A 68 -22.32 18.43 -1.64
CA PHE A 68 -21.50 18.30 -2.84
C PHE A 68 -20.02 18.56 -2.54
N ASP A 69 -19.70 19.64 -1.81
CA ASP A 69 -18.32 19.96 -1.40
C ASP A 69 -17.70 18.80 -0.59
N ARG A 70 -18.49 18.16 0.29
CA ARG A 70 -18.04 16.98 1.05
C ARG A 70 -17.73 15.80 0.13
N VAL A 71 -18.51 15.59 -0.92
CA VAL A 71 -18.29 14.51 -1.90
C VAL A 71 -17.05 14.80 -2.75
N LEU A 72 -16.80 16.06 -3.13
CA LEU A 72 -15.56 16.46 -3.81
C LEU A 72 -14.33 16.19 -2.94
N LEU A 73 -14.38 16.57 -1.66
CA LEU A 73 -13.29 16.25 -0.72
C LEU A 73 -13.10 14.73 -0.55
N SER A 74 -14.17 13.95 -0.62
CA SER A 74 -14.08 12.47 -0.61
C SER A 74 -13.37 11.93 -1.84
N GLN A 75 -13.59 12.54 -3.02
CA GLN A 75 -12.89 12.21 -4.25
C GLN A 75 -11.38 12.52 -4.13
N ASP A 76 -11.03 13.71 -3.59
CA ASP A 76 -9.63 14.08 -3.34
C ASP A 76 -8.94 13.07 -2.42
N VAL A 77 -9.60 12.68 -1.32
CA VAL A 77 -9.09 11.66 -0.38
C VAL A 77 -8.90 10.30 -1.08
N ALA A 78 -9.83 9.89 -1.95
CA ALA A 78 -9.74 8.64 -2.70
C ALA A 78 -8.55 8.66 -3.68
N LEU A 79 -8.31 9.79 -4.35
CA LEU A 79 -7.18 9.98 -5.28
C LEU A 79 -5.84 9.91 -4.53
N LEU A 80 -5.70 10.65 -3.43
CA LEU A 80 -4.50 10.65 -2.60
C LEU A 80 -4.22 9.28 -1.97
N SER A 81 -5.27 8.57 -1.53
CA SER A 81 -5.14 7.21 -1.01
C SER A 81 -4.72 6.21 -2.09
N ALA A 82 -5.22 6.37 -3.33
CA ALA A 82 -4.80 5.56 -4.47
C ALA A 82 -3.33 5.82 -4.83
N ARG A 83 -2.88 7.08 -4.76
CA ARG A 83 -1.48 7.46 -4.98
C ARG A 83 -0.57 6.84 -3.92
N GLN A 84 -0.95 6.89 -2.64
CA GLN A 84 -0.20 6.22 -1.57
C GLN A 84 -0.13 4.71 -1.77
N THR A 85 -1.24 4.08 -2.19
CA THR A 85 -1.26 2.64 -2.49
C THR A 85 -0.32 2.30 -3.66
N LEU A 86 -0.31 3.12 -4.72
CA LEU A 86 0.61 2.95 -5.84
C LEU A 86 2.06 3.00 -5.37
N ARG A 87 2.43 3.99 -4.58
CA ARG A 87 3.79 4.16 -4.04
C ARG A 87 4.22 2.98 -3.18
N THR A 88 3.35 2.53 -2.26
CA THR A 88 3.61 1.34 -1.44
C THR A 88 3.76 0.09 -2.31
N THR A 89 2.98 -0.04 -3.38
CA THR A 89 3.09 -1.15 -4.33
C THR A 89 4.42 -1.11 -5.09
N LEU A 90 4.83 0.06 -5.56
CA LEU A 90 6.13 0.24 -6.22
C LEU A 90 7.29 -0.10 -5.27
N PHE A 91 7.24 0.38 -4.03
CA PHE A 91 8.22 -0.01 -3.01
C PHE A 91 8.29 -1.54 -2.84
N ASN A 92 7.15 -2.21 -2.72
CA ASN A 92 7.11 -3.67 -2.61
C ASN A 92 7.71 -4.37 -3.85
N VAL A 93 7.48 -3.82 -5.06
CA VAL A 93 8.11 -4.33 -6.28
C VAL A 93 9.63 -4.19 -6.22
N HIS A 94 10.14 -3.01 -5.85
CA HIS A 94 11.58 -2.77 -5.70
C HIS A 94 12.20 -3.69 -4.66
N GLN A 95 11.55 -3.85 -3.52
CA GLN A 95 12.02 -4.75 -2.47
C GLN A 95 12.14 -6.19 -2.98
N ARG A 96 11.11 -6.72 -3.66
CA ARG A 96 11.15 -8.08 -4.23
C ARG A 96 12.14 -8.22 -5.36
N PHE A 97 12.35 -7.17 -6.14
CA PHE A 97 13.36 -7.13 -7.19
C PHE A 97 14.78 -7.23 -6.58
N TYR A 98 15.08 -6.41 -5.58
CA TYR A 98 16.37 -6.48 -4.89
C TYR A 98 16.57 -7.79 -4.10
N ASP A 99 15.53 -8.35 -3.51
CA ASP A 99 15.56 -9.68 -2.89
C ASP A 99 15.90 -10.78 -3.90
N ALA A 100 15.38 -10.69 -5.12
CA ALA A 100 15.67 -11.64 -6.18
C ALA A 100 17.13 -11.51 -6.65
N LEU A 101 17.63 -10.30 -6.89
CA LEU A 101 19.03 -10.04 -7.25
C LEU A 101 19.98 -10.51 -6.15
N ARG A 102 19.68 -10.19 -4.88
CA ARG A 102 20.45 -10.65 -3.71
C ARG A 102 20.56 -12.17 -3.69
N SER A 103 19.45 -12.87 -3.94
CA SER A 103 19.44 -14.34 -3.97
C SER A 103 20.30 -14.90 -5.10
N GLN A 104 20.31 -14.25 -6.29
CA GLN A 104 21.16 -14.64 -7.41
C GLN A 104 22.64 -14.42 -7.10
N GLU A 105 23.01 -13.29 -6.48
CA GLU A 105 24.40 -13.04 -6.08
C GLU A 105 24.87 -14.02 -5.00
N LEU A 106 24.04 -14.31 -4.00
CA LEU A 106 24.34 -15.32 -2.99
C LEU A 106 24.49 -16.73 -3.61
N PHE A 107 23.71 -17.05 -4.63
CA PHE A 107 23.91 -18.31 -5.37
C PHE A 107 25.27 -18.33 -6.10
N ARG A 108 25.71 -17.19 -6.68
CA ARG A 108 27.06 -17.07 -7.28
C ARG A 108 28.15 -17.26 -6.24
N VAL A 109 28.00 -16.66 -5.04
CA VAL A 109 28.93 -16.85 -3.91
C VAL A 109 29.02 -18.33 -3.53
N ARG A 110 27.89 -19.04 -3.40
CA ARG A 110 27.86 -20.47 -3.07
C ARG A 110 28.48 -21.36 -4.16
N ASN A 111 28.31 -21.03 -5.42
CA ASN A 111 28.98 -21.73 -6.52
C ASN A 111 30.49 -21.49 -6.52
N ALA A 112 30.97 -20.28 -6.19
CA ALA A 112 32.37 -19.99 -6.03
C ALA A 112 32.96 -20.77 -4.85
N GLN A 113 32.26 -20.87 -3.72
CA GLN A 113 32.62 -21.73 -2.58
C GLN A 113 32.77 -23.19 -3.00
N LEU A 114 31.76 -23.72 -3.74
CA LEU A 114 31.81 -25.12 -4.21
C LEU A 114 33.07 -25.40 -5.05
N LYS A 115 33.40 -24.50 -5.99
CA LYS A 115 34.62 -24.64 -6.81
C LYS A 115 35.87 -24.64 -5.96
N ARG A 116 35.97 -23.72 -4.98
CA ARG A 116 37.12 -23.69 -4.03
C ARG A 116 37.22 -24.99 -3.23
N SER A 117 36.09 -25.56 -2.77
CA SER A 117 36.04 -26.82 -2.05
C SER A 117 36.45 -28.02 -2.93
N GLU A 118 36.09 -28.03 -4.23
CA GLU A 118 36.52 -29.06 -5.19
C GLU A 118 38.02 -29.01 -5.44
N GLU A 119 38.57 -27.80 -5.60
CA GLU A 119 40.01 -27.59 -5.78
C GLU A 119 40.81 -28.01 -4.55
N LEU A 120 40.33 -27.63 -3.34
CA LEU A 120 40.96 -28.01 -2.08
C LEU A 120 40.97 -29.52 -1.87
N LEU A 121 39.86 -30.22 -2.12
CA LEU A 121 39.80 -31.68 -2.01
C LEU A 121 40.79 -32.33 -2.98
N LYS A 122 40.83 -31.89 -4.24
CA LYS A 122 41.76 -32.41 -5.24
C LYS A 122 43.20 -32.21 -4.80
N GLN A 123 43.55 -31.04 -4.25
CA GLN A 123 44.87 -30.77 -3.73
C GLN A 123 45.21 -31.65 -2.51
N ALA A 124 44.25 -31.81 -1.59
CA ALA A 124 44.42 -32.68 -0.43
C ALA A 124 44.61 -34.15 -0.80
N GLU A 125 43.87 -34.67 -1.81
CA GLU A 125 44.05 -36.04 -2.30
C GLU A 125 45.44 -36.27 -2.93
N ILE A 126 45.94 -35.30 -3.71
CA ILE A 126 47.29 -35.37 -4.29
C ILE A 126 48.36 -35.38 -3.19
N SER A 127 48.22 -34.49 -2.20
CA SER A 127 49.19 -34.36 -1.09
C SER A 127 49.14 -35.51 -0.10
N ALA A 128 48.05 -36.30 -0.07
CA ALA A 128 47.91 -37.50 0.77
C ALA A 128 48.38 -38.79 0.08
N ASP A 129 48.86 -38.72 -1.18
CA ASP A 129 49.42 -39.88 -1.88
C ASP A 129 50.60 -40.49 -1.04
N PRO A 130 50.63 -41.81 -0.81
CA PRO A 130 51.69 -42.46 -0.04
C PRO A 130 53.11 -42.18 -0.55
N ALA A 131 53.25 -41.84 -1.85
CA ALA A 131 54.52 -41.46 -2.45
C ALA A 131 54.99 -40.04 -2.05
N ILE A 132 54.03 -39.14 -1.69
CA ILE A 132 54.33 -37.78 -1.28
C ILE A 132 54.27 -37.63 0.24
N GLY A 133 53.27 -38.28 0.91
CA GLY A 133 53.14 -38.41 2.36
C GLY A 133 53.02 -37.08 3.14
N ALA A 134 52.58 -35.98 2.47
CA ALA A 134 52.66 -34.64 3.03
C ALA A 134 51.52 -34.29 4.01
N ILE A 135 50.33 -34.94 3.90
CA ILE A 135 49.21 -34.65 4.79
C ILE A 135 48.49 -35.87 5.32
N PRO A 136 47.90 -35.81 6.55
CA PRO A 136 47.12 -36.91 7.14
C PRO A 136 45.84 -37.23 6.40
N ARG A 137 45.41 -38.50 6.39
CA ARG A 137 44.12 -38.94 5.81
C ARG A 137 42.92 -38.21 6.41
N ARG A 138 43.01 -37.76 7.67
CA ARG A 138 41.99 -36.96 8.36
C ARG A 138 41.64 -35.70 7.57
N ASP A 139 42.64 -35.01 7.02
CA ASP A 139 42.50 -33.73 6.35
C ASP A 139 41.80 -33.88 5.00
N VAL A 140 42.03 -34.99 4.29
CA VAL A 140 41.27 -35.36 3.08
C VAL A 140 39.81 -35.61 3.41
N LEU A 141 39.53 -36.32 4.53
CA LEU A 141 38.13 -36.55 4.95
C LEU A 141 37.41 -35.24 5.32
N GLN A 142 38.15 -34.29 5.91
CA GLN A 142 37.61 -32.97 6.24
C GLN A 142 37.34 -32.12 5.00
N ALA A 143 38.23 -32.07 4.03
CA ALA A 143 38.03 -31.43 2.73
C ALA A 143 36.83 -32.06 1.97
N ARG A 144 36.67 -33.39 2.05
CA ARG A 144 35.53 -34.08 1.46
C ARG A 144 34.20 -33.74 2.13
N ALA A 145 34.19 -33.60 3.46
CA ALA A 145 33.00 -33.17 4.20
C ALA A 145 32.62 -31.74 3.84
N ASP A 146 33.61 -30.83 3.72
CA ASP A 146 33.37 -29.44 3.27
C ASP A 146 32.77 -29.39 1.86
N LEU A 147 33.29 -30.18 0.92
CA LEU A 147 32.74 -30.28 -0.43
C LEU A 147 31.24 -30.70 -0.43
N LEU A 148 30.89 -31.71 0.37
CA LEU A 148 29.50 -32.18 0.45
C LEU A 148 28.58 -31.13 1.07
N ASN A 149 29.06 -30.42 2.10
CA ASN A 149 28.33 -29.28 2.71
C ASN A 149 28.16 -28.12 1.72
N SER A 150 29.20 -27.82 0.93
CA SER A 150 29.17 -26.80 -0.11
C SER A 150 28.15 -27.14 -1.21
N ARG A 151 28.06 -28.42 -1.62
CA ARG A 151 27.03 -28.89 -2.55
C ARG A 151 25.62 -28.71 -2.00
N ALA A 152 25.40 -29.06 -0.73
CA ALA A 152 24.11 -28.85 -0.08
C ALA A 152 23.75 -27.34 -0.02
N SER A 153 24.72 -26.49 0.26
CA SER A 153 24.55 -25.03 0.31
C SER A 153 24.20 -24.44 -1.06
N VAL A 154 24.75 -24.93 -2.16
CA VAL A 154 24.39 -24.52 -3.53
C VAL A 154 22.94 -24.88 -3.84
N LEU A 155 22.49 -26.10 -3.52
CA LEU A 155 21.11 -26.53 -3.74
C LEU A 155 20.12 -25.67 -2.92
N GLN A 156 20.48 -25.32 -1.68
CA GLN A 156 19.66 -24.41 -0.87
C GLN A 156 19.62 -23.01 -1.46
N ALA A 157 20.73 -22.47 -1.94
CA ALA A 157 20.78 -21.17 -2.59
C ALA A 157 19.95 -21.16 -3.91
N GLN A 158 19.99 -22.25 -4.67
CA GLN A 158 19.16 -22.39 -5.87
C GLN A 158 17.66 -22.37 -5.56
N ASN A 159 17.24 -23.04 -4.48
CA ASN A 159 15.86 -22.97 -4.01
C ASN A 159 15.47 -21.54 -3.60
N ASN A 160 16.38 -20.81 -2.94
CA ASN A 160 16.14 -19.42 -2.55
C ASN A 160 15.94 -18.52 -3.79
N VAL A 161 16.73 -18.70 -4.85
CA VAL A 161 16.55 -18.00 -6.14
C VAL A 161 15.16 -18.31 -6.73
N THR A 162 14.78 -19.58 -6.78
CA THR A 162 13.47 -19.98 -7.30
C THR A 162 12.33 -19.33 -6.52
N ASN A 163 12.41 -19.31 -5.19
CA ASN A 163 11.40 -18.73 -4.32
C ASN A 163 11.34 -17.20 -4.46
N SER A 164 12.49 -16.53 -4.51
CA SER A 164 12.53 -15.05 -4.67
C SER A 164 11.99 -14.60 -6.03
N LEU A 165 12.29 -15.32 -7.10
CA LEU A 165 11.72 -15.07 -8.43
C LEU A 165 10.20 -15.33 -8.45
N ALA A 166 9.72 -16.36 -7.78
CA ALA A 166 8.29 -16.62 -7.65
C ALA A 166 7.57 -15.48 -6.89
N ASN A 167 8.17 -14.97 -5.81
CA ASN A 167 7.65 -13.82 -5.06
C ASN A 167 7.62 -12.55 -5.92
N LEU A 168 8.67 -12.30 -6.72
CA LEU A 168 8.71 -11.18 -7.65
C LEU A 168 7.61 -11.29 -8.71
N LYS A 169 7.42 -12.48 -9.31
CA LYS A 169 6.33 -12.75 -10.26
C LYS A 169 4.96 -12.44 -9.64
N ALA A 170 4.75 -12.87 -8.40
CA ALA A 170 3.48 -12.66 -7.71
C ALA A 170 3.15 -11.16 -7.53
N VAL A 171 4.14 -10.34 -7.12
CA VAL A 171 3.93 -8.88 -6.94
C VAL A 171 3.73 -8.17 -8.28
N LEU A 172 4.43 -8.62 -9.34
CA LEU A 172 4.25 -8.09 -10.70
C LEU A 172 2.94 -8.54 -11.37
N GLY A 173 2.21 -9.49 -10.78
CA GLY A 173 1.04 -10.09 -11.44
C GLY A 173 1.40 -10.91 -12.68
N TRP A 174 2.65 -11.38 -12.79
CA TRP A 174 3.17 -12.14 -13.93
C TRP A 174 2.72 -13.59 -13.82
N SER A 175 1.63 -13.92 -14.49
CA SER A 175 0.98 -15.24 -14.34
C SER A 175 1.59 -16.34 -15.16
N THR A 176 2.26 -16.05 -16.31
CA THR A 176 2.75 -17.05 -17.26
C THR A 176 4.10 -16.66 -17.86
N GLY A 177 4.96 -17.66 -18.11
CA GLY A 177 6.27 -17.49 -18.74
C GLY A 177 7.41 -17.24 -17.74
N GLU A 178 8.63 -17.19 -18.27
CA GLU A 178 9.82 -16.86 -17.52
C GLU A 178 9.98 -15.35 -17.43
N LEU A 179 10.53 -14.85 -16.31
CA LEU A 179 10.94 -13.45 -16.22
C LEU A 179 12.13 -13.22 -17.15
N PRO A 180 12.25 -12.03 -17.75
CA PRO A 180 13.48 -11.65 -18.42
C PRO A 180 14.65 -11.71 -17.45
N GLU A 181 15.87 -11.87 -17.99
CA GLU A 181 17.08 -11.82 -17.16
C GLU A 181 17.12 -10.50 -16.39
N LEU A 182 17.26 -10.62 -15.06
CA LEU A 182 17.32 -9.44 -14.21
C LEU A 182 18.69 -8.78 -14.37
N ASP A 183 18.69 -7.54 -14.87
CA ASP A 183 19.93 -6.77 -15.02
C ASP A 183 20.30 -6.13 -13.68
N SER A 184 21.48 -6.49 -13.17
CA SER A 184 22.06 -5.92 -11.96
C SER A 184 23.06 -4.84 -12.32
N GLN A 185 22.62 -3.66 -12.75
CA GLN A 185 23.49 -2.47 -12.86
C GLN A 185 23.78 -1.88 -11.47
N THR A 186 24.12 -2.74 -10.51
CA THR A 186 24.40 -2.30 -9.15
C THR A 186 25.87 -1.94 -9.02
N ASP A 187 26.17 -0.69 -8.70
CA ASP A 187 27.53 -0.26 -8.40
C ASP A 187 27.94 -0.79 -7.01
N PRO A 188 28.96 -1.69 -6.94
CA PRO A 188 29.46 -2.22 -5.67
C PRO A 188 30.07 -1.15 -4.75
N ASN A 189 30.49 0.00 -5.32
CA ASN A 189 31.10 1.12 -4.60
C ASN A 189 30.12 2.24 -4.27
N ARG A 190 28.81 1.96 -4.35
CA ARG A 190 27.79 2.94 -4.03
C ARG A 190 27.96 3.45 -2.60
N ARG A 191 28.00 4.76 -2.44
CA ARG A 191 28.03 5.40 -1.13
C ARG A 191 26.68 6.09 -0.88
N PRO A 192 26.22 6.10 0.39
CA PRO A 192 25.04 6.86 0.73
C PRO A 192 25.28 8.36 0.46
N GLU A 193 24.29 9.01 -0.12
CA GLU A 193 24.31 10.48 -0.26
C GLU A 193 24.04 11.10 1.11
N GLU A 194 24.79 12.14 1.44
CA GLU A 194 24.50 12.96 2.63
C GLU A 194 23.22 13.74 2.37
N ARG A 195 22.19 13.47 3.18
CA ARG A 195 20.90 14.17 3.15
C ARG A 195 20.67 14.83 4.50
N ASP A 196 20.12 16.03 4.49
CA ASP A 196 19.77 16.72 5.74
C ASP A 196 18.42 16.23 6.27
N LEU A 197 18.42 15.68 7.48
CA LEU A 197 17.23 15.11 8.11
C LEU A 197 16.11 16.14 8.29
N GLU A 198 16.42 17.37 8.70
CA GLU A 198 15.42 18.41 8.94
C GLU A 198 14.71 18.79 7.64
N SER A 199 15.45 18.92 6.57
CA SER A 199 14.92 19.17 5.22
C SER A 199 14.00 18.02 4.75
N LEU A 200 14.38 16.75 4.99
CA LEU A 200 13.57 15.59 4.64
C LEU A 200 12.26 15.54 5.43
N VAL A 201 12.30 15.82 6.73
CA VAL A 201 11.09 15.86 7.58
C VAL A 201 10.15 16.97 7.11
N ASN A 202 10.65 18.18 6.87
CA ASN A 202 9.82 19.28 6.39
C ASN A 202 9.17 18.96 5.05
N LYS A 203 9.91 18.38 4.12
CA LYS A 203 9.40 17.93 2.83
C LYS A 203 8.31 16.87 2.98
N ALA A 204 8.52 15.87 3.85
CA ALA A 204 7.53 14.82 4.11
C ALA A 204 6.23 15.38 4.68
N LEU A 205 6.31 16.34 5.61
CA LEU A 205 5.13 16.99 6.17
C LEU A 205 4.34 17.82 5.15
N GLU A 206 4.96 18.25 4.05
CA GLU A 206 4.29 19.01 3.00
C GLU A 206 3.74 18.12 1.88
N THR A 207 4.50 17.11 1.45
CA THR A 207 4.26 16.41 0.17
C THR A 207 3.65 15.02 0.31
N ARG A 208 3.71 14.39 1.47
CA ARG A 208 3.21 13.00 1.63
C ARG A 208 1.72 12.87 1.36
N PRO A 209 1.30 11.97 0.43
CA PRO A 209 -0.10 11.85 0.04
C PRO A 209 -1.04 11.42 1.18
N ASP A 210 -0.57 10.56 2.10
CA ASP A 210 -1.35 10.10 3.25
C ASP A 210 -1.64 11.23 4.25
N LEU A 211 -0.67 12.11 4.50
CA LEU A 211 -0.83 13.27 5.36
C LEU A 211 -1.74 14.32 4.71
N VAL A 212 -1.56 14.59 3.41
CA VAL A 212 -2.46 15.48 2.66
C VAL A 212 -3.89 14.93 2.66
N ALA A 213 -4.06 13.60 2.50
CA ALA A 213 -5.37 12.96 2.61
C ALA A 213 -5.98 13.16 4.00
N GLN A 214 -5.18 13.07 5.07
CA GLN A 214 -5.67 13.30 6.43
C GLN A 214 -6.10 14.76 6.66
N ARG A 215 -5.38 15.74 6.10
CA ARG A 215 -5.80 17.16 6.10
C ARG A 215 -7.14 17.35 5.38
N LYS A 216 -7.33 16.68 4.22
CA LYS A 216 -8.61 16.69 3.50
C LYS A 216 -9.75 16.04 4.29
N ARG A 217 -9.50 15.01 5.09
CA ARG A 217 -10.50 14.43 6.01
C ARG A 217 -10.90 15.42 7.11
N VAL A 218 -9.98 16.21 7.62
CA VAL A 218 -10.30 17.30 8.57
C VAL A 218 -11.20 18.35 7.89
N GLU A 219 -10.87 18.80 6.67
CA GLU A 219 -11.74 19.72 5.89
C GLU A 219 -13.12 19.12 5.68
N GLN A 220 -13.21 17.83 5.33
CA GLN A 220 -14.47 17.11 5.16
C GLN A 220 -15.30 17.09 6.45
N SER A 221 -14.67 16.90 7.61
CA SER A 221 -15.33 16.95 8.92
C SER A 221 -15.80 18.36 9.27
N GLN A 222 -15.06 19.41 8.89
CA GLN A 222 -15.49 20.81 9.04
C GLN A 222 -16.73 21.10 8.18
N VAL A 223 -16.76 20.61 6.93
CA VAL A 223 -17.92 20.74 6.04
C VAL A 223 -19.12 19.98 6.61
N ALA A 224 -18.90 18.76 7.17
CA ALA A 224 -19.95 17.98 7.82
C ALA A 224 -20.56 18.72 9.01
N LEU A 225 -19.73 19.35 9.86
CA LEU A 225 -20.21 20.16 10.98
C LEU A 225 -21.05 21.38 10.50
N ARG A 226 -20.61 22.05 9.42
CA ARG A 226 -21.39 23.15 8.82
C ARG A 226 -22.72 22.65 8.30
N LEU A 227 -22.74 21.50 7.62
CA LEU A 227 -23.95 20.85 7.13
C LEU A 227 -24.95 20.55 8.27
N THR A 228 -24.46 19.97 9.36
CA THR A 228 -25.28 19.68 10.56
C THR A 228 -25.88 20.97 11.14
N LYS A 229 -25.10 22.06 11.22
CA LYS A 229 -25.58 23.37 11.70
C LYS A 229 -26.64 23.99 10.79
N LEU A 230 -26.64 23.69 9.49
CA LEU A 230 -27.62 24.22 8.51
C LEU A 230 -28.97 23.47 8.51
N ASN A 231 -29.03 22.26 9.06
CA ASN A 231 -30.27 21.46 9.13
C ASN A 231 -31.38 22.11 9.98
N VAL A 232 -31.13 23.26 10.58
CA VAL A 232 -32.08 24.01 11.45
C VAL A 232 -32.99 24.95 10.64
N GLY A 233 -32.68 25.28 9.39
CA GLY A 233 -33.38 26.27 8.59
C GLY A 233 -34.65 25.76 7.94
N VAL A 234 -35.44 26.72 7.40
CA VAL A 234 -36.64 26.41 6.61
C VAL A 234 -36.25 25.78 5.28
N GLN A 235 -36.85 24.65 4.94
CA GLN A 235 -36.67 23.97 3.67
C GLN A 235 -37.88 24.20 2.78
N TYR A 236 -37.67 24.53 1.51
CA TYR A 236 -38.73 24.75 0.52
C TYR A 236 -38.62 23.69 -0.58
N SER A 237 -39.72 22.97 -0.81
CA SER A 237 -39.81 21.98 -1.87
C SER A 237 -41.03 22.21 -2.73
N LEU A 238 -40.91 21.83 -4.00
CA LEU A 238 -41.99 21.76 -4.98
C LEU A 238 -42.18 20.31 -5.38
N ASN A 239 -43.41 19.82 -5.21
CA ASN A 239 -43.80 18.51 -5.68
C ASN A 239 -44.96 18.68 -6.67
N ALA A 240 -44.79 18.18 -7.88
CA ALA A 240 -45.85 18.07 -8.88
C ALA A 240 -46.17 16.59 -9.10
N GLN A 241 -47.40 16.20 -8.87
CA GLN A 241 -47.84 14.81 -8.99
C GLN A 241 -49.08 14.70 -9.86
N TYR A 242 -49.11 13.74 -10.75
CA TYR A 242 -50.29 13.31 -11.48
C TYR A 242 -50.59 11.86 -11.09
N THR A 243 -51.78 11.60 -10.54
CA THR A 243 -52.22 10.27 -10.16
C THR A 243 -53.46 9.90 -10.93
N ARG A 244 -53.45 8.74 -11.56
CA ARG A 244 -54.62 8.13 -12.21
C ARG A 244 -54.98 6.85 -11.43
N THR A 245 -56.21 6.85 -10.94
CA THR A 245 -56.77 5.73 -10.19
C THR A 245 -57.77 4.98 -11.09
N PHE A 246 -57.58 3.70 -11.23
CA PHE A 246 -58.45 2.78 -11.94
C PHE A 246 -59.23 1.97 -10.91
N ASN A 247 -60.49 2.37 -10.69
CA ASN A 247 -61.49 1.66 -9.92
C ASN A 247 -62.67 1.37 -10.85
N GLU A 248 -63.87 1.16 -10.28
CA GLU A 248 -65.12 1.14 -11.04
C GLU A 248 -65.30 2.40 -11.88
N ASP A 249 -64.83 3.57 -11.35
CA ASP A 249 -64.68 4.82 -12.06
C ASP A 249 -63.21 5.24 -12.17
N VAL A 250 -62.75 5.66 -13.36
CA VAL A 250 -61.42 6.23 -13.57
C VAL A 250 -61.37 7.67 -13.07
N SER A 251 -60.46 7.98 -12.17
CA SER A 251 -60.26 9.35 -11.68
C SER A 251 -58.83 9.84 -11.89
N ASP A 252 -58.71 11.06 -12.41
CA ASP A 252 -57.48 11.78 -12.64
C ASP A 252 -57.30 12.86 -11.59
N ARG A 253 -56.11 12.90 -10.95
CA ARG A 253 -55.85 13.88 -9.89
C ARG A 253 -54.46 14.53 -10.10
N PRO A 254 -54.42 15.67 -10.82
CA PRO A 254 -53.23 16.51 -10.86
C PRO A 254 -53.09 17.27 -9.53
N GLN A 255 -51.87 17.32 -8.99
CA GLN A 255 -51.59 18.03 -7.76
C GLN A 255 -50.25 18.77 -7.89
N LEU A 256 -50.21 20.03 -7.46
CA LEU A 256 -48.99 20.82 -7.31
C LEU A 256 -48.90 21.28 -5.86
N VAL A 257 -47.88 20.91 -5.16
CA VAL A 257 -47.66 21.22 -3.74
C VAL A 257 -46.38 22.02 -3.58
N PHE A 258 -46.49 23.22 -3.08
CA PHE A 258 -45.39 23.99 -2.55
C PHE A 258 -45.38 23.82 -1.03
N GLN A 259 -44.30 23.29 -0.49
CA GLN A 259 -44.18 22.98 0.93
C GLN A 259 -43.02 23.75 1.54
N ALA A 260 -43.25 24.41 2.66
CA ALA A 260 -42.24 24.95 3.55
C ALA A 260 -42.23 24.13 4.85
N SER A 261 -41.08 23.58 5.23
CA SER A 261 -40.93 22.77 6.44
C SER A 261 -39.85 23.37 7.32
N MET A 262 -40.18 23.56 8.58
CA MET A 262 -39.22 24.00 9.61
C MET A 262 -39.49 23.19 10.88
N PRO A 263 -38.49 22.47 11.41
CA PRO A 263 -38.65 21.78 12.69
C PRO A 263 -38.60 22.80 13.84
N VAL A 264 -39.67 22.89 14.62
CA VAL A 264 -39.82 23.87 15.71
C VAL A 264 -39.27 23.35 17.04
N TYR A 265 -39.49 22.06 17.35
CA TYR A 265 -38.98 21.40 18.55
C TYR A 265 -38.73 19.92 18.27
N ASP A 266 -37.58 19.40 18.68
CA ASP A 266 -37.12 18.03 18.41
C ASP A 266 -36.52 17.33 19.64
N GLY A 267 -36.80 17.83 20.85
CA GLY A 267 -36.30 17.25 22.10
C GLY A 267 -34.77 17.36 22.26
N ASP A 268 -34.16 18.44 21.78
CA ASP A 268 -32.73 18.71 21.79
C ASP A 268 -31.87 17.76 20.90
N SER A 269 -32.50 16.95 20.04
CA SER A 269 -31.81 16.02 19.13
C SER A 269 -30.75 16.74 18.27
N ARG A 270 -31.09 17.90 17.71
CA ARG A 270 -30.16 18.68 16.86
C ARG A 270 -28.97 19.25 17.63
N ARG A 271 -29.16 19.66 18.90
CA ARG A 271 -28.04 20.11 19.73
C ARG A 271 -27.07 18.96 19.99
N ALA A 272 -27.60 17.77 20.27
CA ALA A 272 -26.79 16.57 20.46
C ALA A 272 -26.05 16.19 19.16
N GLU A 273 -26.71 16.31 17.99
CA GLU A 273 -26.12 16.03 16.69
C GLU A 273 -24.99 17.03 16.34
N VAL A 274 -25.19 18.33 16.58
CA VAL A 274 -24.13 19.35 16.41
C VAL A 274 -22.97 19.06 17.35
N ARG A 275 -23.24 18.74 18.63
CA ARG A 275 -22.18 18.39 19.57
C ARG A 275 -21.42 17.13 19.17
N GLY A 276 -22.12 16.10 18.65
CA GLY A 276 -21.50 14.90 18.08
C GLY A 276 -20.59 15.21 16.89
N SER A 277 -21.02 16.12 16.00
CA SER A 277 -20.21 16.57 14.86
C SER A 277 -18.98 17.38 15.30
N GLU A 278 -19.09 18.19 16.36
CA GLU A 278 -17.95 18.91 16.94
C GLU A 278 -16.91 17.94 17.52
N LEU A 279 -17.34 16.95 18.30
CA LEU A 279 -16.45 15.91 18.83
C LEU A 279 -15.81 15.06 17.72
N SER A 280 -16.55 14.81 16.62
CA SER A 280 -15.99 14.13 15.44
C SER A 280 -14.87 14.96 14.79
N LEU A 281 -15.04 16.28 14.68
CA LEU A 281 -13.99 17.16 14.17
C LEU A 281 -12.77 17.18 15.11
N GLU A 282 -12.97 17.26 16.43
CA GLU A 282 -11.88 17.18 17.42
C GLU A 282 -11.12 15.85 17.28
N ALA A 283 -11.81 14.73 17.08
CA ALA A 283 -11.20 13.43 16.85
C ALA A 283 -10.36 13.40 15.57
N GLN A 284 -10.84 14.03 14.46
CA GLN A 284 -10.07 14.11 13.21
C GLN A 284 -8.83 14.99 13.36
N LEU A 285 -8.90 16.09 14.12
CA LEU A 285 -7.74 16.93 14.43
C LEU A 285 -6.69 16.19 15.26
N ALA A 286 -7.12 15.42 16.26
CA ALA A 286 -6.22 14.58 17.05
C ALA A 286 -5.57 13.48 16.18
N SER A 287 -6.32 12.88 15.26
CA SER A 287 -5.81 11.91 14.28
C SER A 287 -4.78 12.54 13.34
N LEU A 288 -5.00 13.78 12.87
CA LEU A 288 -4.03 14.52 12.06
C LEU A 288 -2.72 14.71 12.81
N GLN A 289 -2.77 15.19 14.05
CA GLN A 289 -1.58 15.36 14.88
C GLN A 289 -0.83 14.05 15.14
N GLN A 290 -1.58 12.93 15.28
CA GLN A 290 -0.95 11.61 15.40
C GLN A 290 -0.24 11.24 14.10
N THR A 291 -0.89 11.38 12.95
CA THR A 291 -0.29 11.10 11.64
C THR A 291 0.96 11.94 11.40
N GLU A 292 0.97 13.23 11.79
CA GLU A 292 2.15 14.08 11.68
C GLU A 292 3.34 13.55 12.52
N ARG A 293 3.08 13.12 13.75
CA ARG A 293 4.12 12.49 14.60
C ARG A 293 4.62 11.17 14.02
N ASP A 294 3.73 10.35 13.49
CA ASP A 294 4.08 9.06 12.90
C ASP A 294 4.94 9.26 11.64
N VAL A 295 4.62 10.26 10.80
CA VAL A 295 5.42 10.64 9.63
C VAL A 295 6.83 11.06 10.05
N VAL A 296 6.97 11.93 11.06
CA VAL A 296 8.29 12.35 11.56
C VAL A 296 9.11 11.14 12.04
N ALA A 297 8.49 10.27 12.84
CA ALA A 297 9.16 9.07 13.36
C ALA A 297 9.57 8.10 12.25
N GLU A 298 8.71 7.92 11.23
CA GLU A 298 9.00 7.07 10.07
C GLU A 298 10.18 7.61 9.25
N VAL A 299 10.21 8.91 8.95
CA VAL A 299 11.32 9.56 8.22
C VAL A 299 12.62 9.45 9.00
N GLU A 300 12.59 9.73 10.31
CA GLU A 300 13.78 9.60 11.16
C GLU A 300 14.31 8.15 11.19
N SER A 301 13.41 7.16 11.30
CA SER A 301 13.78 5.75 11.31
C SER A 301 14.36 5.30 9.97
N ALA A 302 13.72 5.70 8.85
CA ALA A 302 14.18 5.38 7.51
C ALA A 302 15.55 6.01 7.21
N TYR A 303 15.74 7.28 7.58
CA TYR A 303 17.01 7.97 7.44
C TYR A 303 18.13 7.32 8.24
N LYS A 304 17.89 7.00 9.52
CA LYS A 304 18.87 6.30 10.38
C LYS A 304 19.24 4.94 9.82
N SER A 305 18.25 4.19 9.32
CA SER A 305 18.47 2.89 8.68
C SER A 305 19.32 3.02 7.41
N TYR A 306 19.03 4.00 6.56
CA TYR A 306 19.80 4.29 5.34
C TYR A 306 21.26 4.65 5.67
N ALA A 307 21.48 5.58 6.60
CA ALA A 307 22.80 5.99 7.02
C ALA A 307 23.60 4.82 7.64
N GLN A 308 22.95 4.03 8.50
CA GLN A 308 23.58 2.86 9.14
C GLN A 308 23.94 1.79 8.11
N ASN A 309 23.06 1.49 7.15
CA ASN A 309 23.33 0.51 6.09
C ASN A 309 24.51 0.93 5.21
N GLY A 310 24.70 2.24 4.99
CA GLY A 310 25.89 2.76 4.32
C GLY A 310 27.18 2.45 5.06
N LEU A 311 27.21 2.67 6.37
CA LEU A 311 28.38 2.35 7.21
C LEU A 311 28.64 0.84 7.28
N ILE A 312 27.57 0.03 7.33
CA ILE A 312 27.69 -1.44 7.33
C ILE A 312 28.26 -1.92 5.99
N LEU A 313 27.83 -1.33 4.85
CA LEU A 313 28.37 -1.68 3.54
C LEU A 313 29.87 -1.37 3.46
N GLU A 314 30.31 -0.20 3.89
CA GLU A 314 31.74 0.16 3.92
C GLU A 314 32.56 -0.83 4.78
N ALA A 315 32.07 -1.12 5.99
CA ALA A 315 32.75 -2.09 6.88
C ALA A 315 32.78 -3.49 6.28
N SER A 316 31.70 -3.94 5.65
CA SER A 316 31.63 -5.27 5.01
C SER A 316 32.54 -5.38 3.79
N GLN A 317 32.71 -4.28 3.03
CA GLN A 317 33.65 -4.23 1.90
C GLN A 317 35.09 -4.38 2.36
N LEU A 318 35.52 -3.70 3.43
CA LEU A 318 36.84 -3.82 4.00
C LEU A 318 37.07 -5.22 4.60
N ALA A 319 36.05 -5.78 5.25
CA ALA A 319 36.11 -7.14 5.79
C ALA A 319 36.22 -8.18 4.66
N LEU A 320 35.56 -8.00 3.53
CA LEU A 320 35.66 -8.85 2.34
C LEU A 320 37.08 -8.83 1.79
N GLN A 321 37.68 -7.65 1.64
CA GLN A 321 39.05 -7.50 1.16
C GLN A 321 40.04 -8.25 2.09
N ALA A 322 39.94 -8.03 3.38
CA ALA A 322 40.84 -8.71 4.36
C ALA A 322 40.65 -10.23 4.36
N ALA A 323 39.39 -10.70 4.24
CA ALA A 323 39.10 -12.14 4.16
C ALA A 323 39.64 -12.78 2.87
N GLN A 324 39.56 -12.06 1.74
CA GLN A 324 40.12 -12.51 0.48
C GLN A 324 41.66 -12.63 0.56
N GLU A 325 42.35 -11.61 1.07
CA GLU A 325 43.79 -11.62 1.27
C GLU A 325 44.25 -12.78 2.19
N ASN A 326 43.50 -13.03 3.28
CA ASN A 326 43.72 -14.14 4.20
C ASN A 326 43.57 -15.51 3.52
N TYR A 327 42.49 -15.69 2.73
CA TYR A 327 42.25 -16.93 1.99
C TYR A 327 43.36 -17.18 0.96
N ASP A 328 43.77 -16.16 0.22
CA ASP A 328 44.82 -16.25 -0.78
C ASP A 328 46.17 -16.61 -0.13
N ALA A 329 46.50 -16.03 1.02
CA ALA A 329 47.69 -16.35 1.79
C ALA A 329 47.70 -17.81 2.31
N ALA A 330 46.57 -18.25 2.91
CA ALA A 330 46.41 -19.62 3.41
C ALA A 330 46.50 -20.65 2.27
N SER A 331 45.80 -20.40 1.15
CA SER A 331 45.80 -21.27 -0.03
C SER A 331 47.22 -21.39 -0.63
N LYS A 332 47.95 -20.25 -0.75
CA LYS A 332 49.32 -20.22 -1.27
C LYS A 332 50.31 -20.91 -0.33
N SER A 333 50.14 -20.76 0.98
CA SER A 333 50.96 -21.47 1.99
C SER A 333 50.77 -22.97 1.88
N LEU A 334 49.55 -23.45 1.71
CA LEU A 334 49.25 -24.88 1.50
C LEU A 334 49.90 -25.39 0.20
N GLN A 335 49.79 -24.64 -0.90
CA GLN A 335 50.43 -25.02 -2.19
C GLN A 335 51.94 -25.14 -2.10
N LEU A 336 52.58 -24.31 -1.28
CA LEU A 336 54.06 -24.37 -1.02
C LEU A 336 54.47 -25.43 0.01
N GLY A 337 53.51 -26.18 0.58
CA GLY A 337 53.76 -27.19 1.60
C GLY A 337 54.11 -26.64 2.99
N ALA A 338 53.82 -25.35 3.22
CA ALA A 338 54.10 -24.66 4.49
C ALA A 338 52.82 -24.39 5.33
N GLY A 339 51.63 -24.77 4.82
CA GLY A 339 50.34 -24.56 5.48
C GLY A 339 49.57 -25.85 5.69
N ASP A 340 48.47 -25.77 6.48
CA ASP A 340 47.56 -26.88 6.79
C ASP A 340 46.25 -26.71 6.02
N VAL A 341 45.59 -27.82 5.67
CA VAL A 341 44.26 -27.85 5.05
C VAL A 341 43.21 -27.17 5.96
N ILE A 342 43.35 -27.29 7.28
CA ILE A 342 42.45 -26.67 8.26
C ILE A 342 42.53 -25.15 8.21
N ASP A 343 43.71 -24.58 7.97
CA ASP A 343 43.88 -23.12 7.85
C ASP A 343 43.16 -22.60 6.61
N VAL A 344 43.25 -23.31 5.48
CA VAL A 344 42.53 -22.95 4.25
C VAL A 344 41.03 -23.08 4.43
N LEU A 345 40.53 -24.14 5.09
CA LEU A 345 39.11 -24.31 5.39
C LEU A 345 38.58 -23.18 6.28
N THR A 346 39.34 -22.79 7.30
CA THR A 346 38.97 -21.68 8.20
C THR A 346 38.94 -20.36 7.47
N ALA A 347 39.94 -20.08 6.64
CA ALA A 347 40.01 -18.89 5.81
C ALA A 347 38.85 -18.87 4.76
N GLN A 348 38.51 -20.02 4.17
CA GLN A 348 37.38 -20.15 3.24
C GLN A 348 36.03 -19.85 3.92
N VAL A 349 35.77 -20.35 5.13
CA VAL A 349 34.55 -20.03 5.89
C VAL A 349 34.46 -18.53 6.18
N THR A 350 35.60 -17.92 6.56
CA THR A 350 35.68 -16.46 6.80
C THR A 350 35.37 -15.68 5.53
N LEU A 351 35.97 -16.07 4.39
CA LEU A 351 35.73 -15.43 3.09
C LEU A 351 34.27 -15.54 2.67
N VAL A 352 33.69 -16.74 2.71
CA VAL A 352 32.27 -16.95 2.32
C VAL A 352 31.32 -16.14 3.22
N THR A 353 31.66 -16.00 4.50
CA THR A 353 30.89 -15.18 5.43
C THR A 353 30.99 -13.69 5.04
N ALA A 354 32.20 -13.22 4.75
CA ALA A 354 32.44 -11.84 4.31
C ALA A 354 31.76 -11.53 2.96
N GLU A 355 31.86 -12.43 1.96
CA GLU A 355 31.17 -12.36 0.68
C GLU A 355 29.64 -12.27 0.89
N THR A 356 29.07 -13.10 1.76
CA THR A 356 27.66 -13.12 2.09
C THR A 356 27.21 -11.80 2.75
N ASN A 357 27.96 -11.31 3.74
CA ASN A 357 27.66 -10.06 4.44
C ASN A 357 27.73 -8.85 3.50
N PHE A 358 28.73 -8.81 2.62
CA PHE A 358 28.87 -7.75 1.62
C PHE A 358 27.67 -7.71 0.67
N VAL A 359 27.27 -8.86 0.11
CA VAL A 359 26.09 -8.95 -0.75
C VAL A 359 24.83 -8.50 -0.01
N GLN A 360 24.65 -8.96 1.23
CA GLN A 360 23.48 -8.56 2.03
C GLN A 360 23.46 -7.06 2.28
N SER A 361 24.57 -6.48 2.76
CA SER A 361 24.64 -5.04 3.08
C SER A 361 24.46 -4.15 1.86
N LEU A 362 24.90 -4.57 0.68
CA LEU A 362 24.68 -3.83 -0.57
C LEU A 362 23.19 -3.73 -0.92
N TYR A 363 22.47 -4.84 -0.89
CA TYR A 363 21.04 -4.83 -1.19
C TYR A 363 20.20 -4.23 -0.07
N ASP A 364 20.61 -4.34 1.20
CA ASP A 364 19.95 -3.67 2.32
C ASP A 364 20.08 -2.15 2.22
N LEU A 365 21.20 -1.62 1.73
CA LEU A 365 21.36 -0.20 1.42
C LEU A 365 20.38 0.25 0.33
N LEU A 366 20.29 -0.49 -0.79
CA LEU A 366 19.40 -0.16 -1.91
C LEU A 366 17.92 -0.18 -1.49
N ILE A 367 17.53 -1.17 -0.69
CA ILE A 367 16.15 -1.25 -0.17
C ILE A 367 15.88 -0.08 0.78
N SER A 368 16.82 0.26 1.66
CA SER A 368 16.66 1.37 2.61
C SER A 368 16.62 2.74 1.94
N GLU A 369 17.27 2.90 0.78
CA GLU A 369 17.18 4.11 -0.05
C GLU A 369 15.76 4.31 -0.58
N VAL A 370 15.18 3.30 -1.23
CA VAL A 370 13.80 3.37 -1.73
C VAL A 370 12.79 3.52 -0.58
N GLN A 371 13.09 2.93 0.59
CA GLN A 371 12.26 3.11 1.79
C GLN A 371 12.30 4.55 2.30
N LEU A 372 13.47 5.20 2.25
CA LEU A 372 13.61 6.61 2.60
C LEU A 372 12.84 7.50 1.63
N ASP A 373 12.93 7.24 0.32
CA ASP A 373 12.18 7.99 -0.69
C ASP A 373 10.66 7.83 -0.50
N LEU A 374 10.19 6.63 -0.14
CA LEU A 374 8.80 6.39 0.22
C LEU A 374 8.39 7.19 1.47
N ALA A 375 9.20 7.18 2.51
CA ALA A 375 8.93 7.84 3.79
C ALA A 375 8.93 9.37 3.66
N VAL A 376 9.81 9.94 2.84
CA VAL A 376 9.90 11.38 2.59
C VAL A 376 8.79 11.88 1.67
N GLY A 377 8.27 11.02 0.81
CA GLY A 377 7.33 11.44 -0.23
C GLY A 377 8.00 11.72 -1.58
N ASP A 378 9.28 11.37 -1.75
CA ASP A 378 9.99 11.51 -3.02
C ASP A 378 9.49 10.54 -4.08
N PRO A 379 9.55 10.89 -5.38
CA PRO A 379 9.15 9.98 -6.44
C PRO A 379 9.94 8.68 -6.39
N ILE A 380 9.23 7.55 -6.40
CA ILE A 380 9.85 6.23 -6.48
C ILE A 380 10.12 5.91 -7.96
N PRO A 381 11.26 5.30 -8.32
CA PRO A 381 11.52 4.90 -9.69
C PRO A 381 10.35 4.09 -10.29
N GLY A 382 9.86 4.51 -11.46
CA GLY A 382 8.67 3.91 -12.10
C GLY A 382 7.33 4.55 -11.69
N GLU A 383 7.33 5.52 -10.79
CA GLU A 383 6.14 6.33 -10.54
C GLU A 383 5.83 7.17 -11.80
N PRO A 384 4.58 7.13 -12.32
CA PRO A 384 4.22 7.95 -13.46
C PRO A 384 4.39 9.44 -13.09
N VAL A 385 5.20 10.15 -13.86
CA VAL A 385 5.33 11.60 -13.74
C VAL A 385 3.96 12.18 -14.05
N GLU A 386 3.37 12.92 -13.10
CA GLU A 386 2.17 13.70 -13.40
C GLU A 386 2.54 14.69 -14.52
N GLU A 387 2.15 14.38 -15.75
CA GLU A 387 1.93 15.44 -16.70
C GLU A 387 0.91 16.36 -16.06
N SER A 388 1.31 17.58 -15.74
CA SER A 388 0.42 18.63 -15.27
C SER A 388 -0.80 18.59 -16.17
N VAL A 389 -1.92 18.07 -15.65
CA VAL A 389 -3.21 18.22 -16.30
C VAL A 389 -3.46 19.71 -16.24
N GLY A 390 -3.00 20.37 -17.28
CA GLY A 390 -3.25 21.77 -17.51
C GLY A 390 -4.75 21.99 -17.61
N GLU A 391 -5.19 22.94 -16.84
CA GLU A 391 -6.38 23.77 -16.85
C GLU A 391 -7.66 23.22 -17.49
#